data_3e7d4ef835f4ef7d726c9d01a19f7400
#
_entry.id   3e7d4ef835f4ef7d726c9d01a19f7400
#
_cell.length_a   1.000
_cell.length_b   1.000
_cell.length_c   1.000
_cell.angle_alpha   90.00
_cell.angle_beta   90.00
_cell.angle_gamma   90.00
#
_symmetry.space_group_name_H-M   'P 1'
#
loop_
_entity.id
_entity.type
_entity.pdbx_description
1 polymer ?
#
loop_
_entity_poly.entity_id
_entity_poly.type
_entity_poly.pdbx_seq_one_letter_code
_entity_poly.pdbx_strand_id
1 'polypeptide(L)'
;MNDIFSALYAPLSKAQTEEYLLRIGYSGVHHATKEVLAELMQCHFMSVPFENLDVYYAHKEPDLSTASLYDKIVKNRRGGYCFELNGLFLHLLRAFGFSCTARQARIIKGEFLSPPSHEVIVVKIDGKSLFCDVGFGGPVPPSPVEIICDSVQESDGRRYMFSDGGE
;
A
#
# COMPACT_ATOMS: atom_id res chain seq x y z
N MET A 1 25.24 -13.53 5.85
CA MET A 1 23.78 -13.66 6.03
C MET A 1 23.04 -12.32 5.94
N ASN A 2 23.66 -11.29 5.33
CA ASN A 2 23.15 -9.90 5.33
C ASN A 2 22.59 -9.38 3.99
N ASP A 3 22.68 -10.13 2.88
CA ASP A 3 22.37 -9.56 1.57
C ASP A 3 20.91 -9.72 1.12
N ILE A 4 20.22 -10.78 1.52
CA ILE A 4 18.86 -11.05 1.03
C ILE A 4 17.85 -10.09 1.67
N PHE A 5 17.96 -9.83 2.96
CA PHE A 5 17.07 -8.88 3.65
C PHE A 5 17.32 -7.43 3.24
N SER A 6 18.56 -7.05 2.94
CA SER A 6 18.85 -5.69 2.47
C SER A 6 18.29 -5.40 1.07
N ALA A 7 18.25 -6.39 0.18
CA ALA A 7 17.66 -6.25 -1.15
C ALA A 7 16.12 -6.15 -1.13
N LEU A 8 15.46 -6.91 -0.26
CA LEU A 8 14.00 -6.86 -0.07
C LEU A 8 13.50 -5.51 0.46
N TYR A 9 14.34 -4.82 1.22
CA TYR A 9 13.97 -3.57 1.91
C TYR A 9 14.80 -2.36 1.47
N ALA A 10 15.50 -2.46 0.34
CA ALA A 10 16.27 -1.33 -0.18
C ALA A 10 15.33 -0.13 -0.43
N PRO A 11 15.64 1.08 0.07
CA PRO A 11 14.82 2.25 -0.20
C PRO A 11 14.87 2.61 -1.67
N LEU A 12 13.79 3.19 -2.18
CA LEU A 12 13.80 3.80 -3.51
C LEU A 12 14.85 4.93 -3.55
N SER A 13 15.66 4.95 -4.59
CA SER A 13 16.53 6.10 -4.88
C SER A 13 15.68 7.33 -5.24
N LYS A 14 16.28 8.51 -5.20
CA LYS A 14 15.59 9.75 -5.59
C LYS A 14 15.03 9.64 -7.03
N ALA A 15 15.82 9.13 -7.98
CA ALA A 15 15.38 8.95 -9.36
C ALA A 15 14.19 7.98 -9.46
N GLN A 16 14.25 6.84 -8.77
CA GLN A 16 13.14 5.88 -8.75
C GLN A 16 11.88 6.47 -8.10
N THR A 17 12.03 7.29 -7.07
CA THR A 17 10.91 8.00 -6.46
C THR A 17 10.26 8.95 -7.46
N GLU A 18 11.04 9.76 -8.17
CA GLU A 18 10.55 10.69 -9.20
C GLU A 18 9.84 9.95 -10.34
N GLU A 19 10.39 8.84 -10.83
CA GLU A 19 9.75 8.02 -11.86
C GLU A 19 8.44 7.37 -11.36
N TYR A 20 8.38 6.96 -10.10
CA TYR A 20 7.15 6.44 -9.52
C TYR A 20 6.08 7.52 -9.40
N LEU A 21 6.44 8.74 -8.97
CA LEU A 21 5.52 9.88 -8.94
C LEU A 21 4.97 10.22 -10.33
N LEU A 22 5.83 10.19 -11.35
CA LEU A 22 5.40 10.35 -12.75
C LEU A 22 4.46 9.22 -13.19
N ARG A 23 4.73 7.96 -12.75
CA ARG A 23 3.89 6.80 -13.06
C ARG A 23 2.47 6.96 -12.53
N ILE A 24 2.32 7.52 -11.32
CA ILE A 24 1.02 7.73 -10.68
C ILE A 24 0.43 9.13 -10.92
N GLY A 25 1.12 10.02 -11.63
CA GLY A 25 0.65 11.36 -11.96
C GLY A 25 0.64 12.32 -10.76
N TYR A 26 1.49 12.08 -9.75
CA TYR A 26 1.60 12.99 -8.61
C TYR A 26 2.62 14.10 -8.88
N SER A 27 2.20 15.35 -8.64
CA SER A 27 3.05 16.55 -8.82
C SER A 27 3.01 17.51 -7.61
N GLY A 28 2.52 17.02 -6.46
CA GLY A 28 2.40 17.79 -5.23
C GLY A 28 3.72 17.94 -4.46
N VAL A 29 3.61 18.48 -3.27
CA VAL A 29 4.76 18.70 -2.37
C VAL A 29 5.26 17.42 -1.72
N HIS A 30 6.55 17.37 -1.40
CA HIS A 30 7.17 16.22 -0.73
C HIS A 30 7.23 16.44 0.79
N HIS A 31 6.09 16.28 1.47
CA HIS A 31 5.99 16.38 2.93
C HIS A 31 5.17 15.20 3.48
N ALA A 32 5.54 14.73 4.67
CA ALA A 32 4.86 13.62 5.32
C ALA A 32 3.63 14.12 6.11
N THR A 33 2.59 14.62 5.40
CA THR A 33 1.32 15.05 6.00
C THR A 33 0.17 14.12 5.60
N LYS A 34 -0.95 14.20 6.33
CA LYS A 34 -2.14 13.39 6.03
C LYS A 34 -2.73 13.72 4.65
N GLU A 35 -2.69 14.97 4.25
CA GLU A 35 -3.17 15.45 2.95
C GLU A 35 -2.33 14.85 1.81
N VAL A 36 -1.01 14.92 1.94
CA VAL A 36 -0.08 14.32 0.97
C VAL A 36 -0.26 12.79 0.89
N LEU A 37 -0.45 12.12 2.03
CA LEU A 37 -0.74 10.69 2.06
C LEU A 37 -2.03 10.37 1.28
N ALA A 38 -3.09 11.16 1.49
CA ALA A 38 -4.37 10.98 0.79
C ALA A 38 -4.22 11.19 -0.73
N GLU A 39 -3.50 12.23 -1.16
CA GLU A 39 -3.23 12.50 -2.57
C GLU A 39 -2.41 11.38 -3.22
N LEU A 40 -1.36 10.89 -2.56
CA LEU A 40 -0.55 9.77 -3.04
C LEU A 40 -1.36 8.49 -3.20
N MET A 41 -2.21 8.16 -2.21
CA MET A 41 -3.12 7.01 -2.30
C MET A 41 -4.06 7.15 -3.51
N GLN A 42 -4.69 8.31 -3.66
CA GLN A 42 -5.62 8.57 -4.74
C GLN A 42 -4.95 8.51 -6.12
N CYS A 43 -3.78 9.13 -6.27
CA CYS A 43 -2.98 9.04 -7.50
C CYS A 43 -2.61 7.60 -7.84
N HIS A 44 -2.24 6.80 -6.83
CA HIS A 44 -1.92 5.40 -7.02
C HIS A 44 -3.14 4.59 -7.48
N PHE A 45 -4.29 4.72 -6.81
CA PHE A 45 -5.52 4.04 -7.19
C PHE A 45 -5.97 4.34 -8.63
N MET A 46 -5.84 5.59 -9.05
CA MET A 46 -6.27 6.02 -10.39
C MET A 46 -5.32 5.56 -11.49
N SER A 47 -4.10 5.16 -11.15
CA SER A 47 -3.04 4.92 -12.12
C SER A 47 -2.54 3.47 -12.17
N VAL A 48 -2.62 2.72 -11.07
CA VAL A 48 -2.03 1.38 -10.97
C VAL A 48 -3.14 0.36 -10.70
N PRO A 49 -3.46 -0.51 -11.67
CA PRO A 49 -4.53 -1.48 -11.50
C PRO A 49 -4.11 -2.62 -10.57
N PHE A 50 -5.09 -3.17 -9.82
CA PHE A 50 -4.92 -4.48 -9.20
C PHE A 50 -4.93 -5.56 -10.27
N GLU A 51 -3.91 -6.46 -10.25
CA GLU A 51 -3.86 -7.65 -11.10
C GLU A 51 -3.03 -8.75 -10.45
N ASN A 52 -3.35 -9.99 -10.76
CA ASN A 52 -2.67 -11.19 -10.26
C ASN A 52 -2.26 -12.15 -11.39
N LEU A 53 -2.00 -11.62 -12.59
CA LEU A 53 -1.75 -12.41 -13.79
C LEU A 53 -0.52 -13.31 -13.68
N ASP A 54 0.53 -12.83 -13.02
CA ASP A 54 1.76 -13.62 -12.83
C ASP A 54 1.50 -14.85 -11.95
N VAL A 55 0.67 -14.71 -10.93
CA VAL A 55 0.29 -15.82 -10.04
C VAL A 55 -0.70 -16.75 -10.71
N TYR A 56 -1.77 -16.19 -11.31
CA TYR A 56 -2.90 -16.98 -11.80
C TYR A 56 -2.61 -17.67 -13.13
N TYR A 57 -2.03 -16.97 -14.11
CA TYR A 57 -1.76 -17.53 -15.43
C TYR A 57 -0.34 -18.07 -15.60
N ALA A 58 0.65 -17.34 -15.08
CA ALA A 58 2.04 -17.74 -15.24
C ALA A 58 2.52 -18.69 -14.14
N HIS A 59 1.73 -18.93 -13.09
CA HIS A 59 2.07 -19.75 -11.92
C HIS A 59 3.44 -19.41 -11.35
N LYS A 60 3.76 -18.09 -11.36
CA LYS A 60 5.04 -17.56 -10.84
C LYS A 60 4.82 -17.02 -9.43
N GLU A 61 5.73 -17.37 -8.55
CA GLU A 61 5.84 -16.70 -7.27
C GLU A 61 6.40 -15.30 -7.50
N PRO A 62 5.70 -14.23 -7.05
CA PRO A 62 6.17 -12.86 -7.24
C PRO A 62 7.44 -12.58 -6.44
N ASP A 63 8.41 -11.94 -7.07
CA ASP A 63 9.56 -11.39 -6.38
C ASP A 63 9.18 -10.05 -5.75
N LEU A 64 9.08 -10.03 -4.43
CA LEU A 64 8.70 -8.85 -3.63
C LEU A 64 9.89 -7.93 -3.31
N SER A 65 11.05 -8.12 -3.93
CA SER A 65 12.15 -7.16 -3.81
C SER A 65 11.75 -5.80 -4.36
N THR A 66 12.25 -4.72 -3.75
CA THR A 66 11.97 -3.36 -4.21
C THR A 66 12.32 -3.17 -5.69
N ALA A 67 13.40 -3.79 -6.16
CA ALA A 67 13.82 -3.70 -7.56
C ALA A 67 12.82 -4.35 -8.51
N SER A 68 12.35 -5.55 -8.21
CA SER A 68 11.36 -6.27 -9.03
C SER A 68 10.01 -5.59 -9.04
N LEU A 69 9.55 -5.11 -7.87
CA LEU A 69 8.32 -4.34 -7.76
C LEU A 69 8.38 -3.04 -8.57
N TYR A 70 9.49 -2.31 -8.46
CA TYR A 70 9.71 -1.09 -9.21
C TYR A 70 9.74 -1.36 -10.73
N ASP A 71 10.47 -2.37 -11.18
CA ASP A 71 10.54 -2.73 -12.60
C ASP A 71 9.17 -3.12 -13.15
N LYS A 72 8.39 -3.91 -12.41
CA LYS A 72 7.04 -4.33 -12.82
C LYS A 72 6.07 -3.15 -12.88
N ILE A 73 5.93 -2.43 -11.78
CA ILE A 73 4.84 -1.45 -11.60
C ILE A 73 5.18 -0.10 -12.25
N VAL A 74 6.44 0.36 -12.10
CA VAL A 74 6.84 1.68 -12.60
C VAL A 74 7.33 1.59 -14.05
N LYS A 75 8.38 0.82 -14.31
CA LYS A 75 8.99 0.77 -15.65
C LYS A 75 8.09 0.07 -16.66
N ASN A 76 7.61 -1.12 -16.35
CA ASN A 76 6.76 -1.90 -17.25
C ASN A 76 5.28 -1.49 -17.21
N ARG A 77 4.94 -0.51 -16.36
CA ARG A 77 3.59 0.07 -16.22
C ARG A 77 2.50 -0.98 -15.97
N ARG A 78 2.85 -2.10 -15.38
CA ARG A 78 1.91 -3.13 -14.95
C ARG A 78 1.23 -2.74 -13.65
N GLY A 79 0.28 -3.56 -13.20
CA GLY A 79 -0.26 -3.56 -11.85
C GLY A 79 0.39 -4.62 -10.98
N GLY A 80 -0.31 -5.07 -9.97
CA GLY A 80 0.10 -6.11 -9.06
C GLY A 80 -1.01 -6.49 -8.09
N TYR A 81 -0.77 -7.49 -7.25
CA TYR A 81 -1.68 -7.83 -6.15
C TYR A 81 -1.23 -7.14 -4.84
N CYS A 82 -1.92 -7.41 -3.73
CA CYS A 82 -1.78 -6.62 -2.50
C CYS A 82 -0.34 -6.50 -1.97
N PHE A 83 0.42 -7.59 -1.97
CA PHE A 83 1.83 -7.56 -1.50
C PHE A 83 2.74 -6.76 -2.42
N GLU A 84 2.45 -6.74 -3.72
CA GLU A 84 3.23 -5.98 -4.70
C GLU A 84 2.89 -4.48 -4.61
N LEU A 85 1.59 -4.14 -4.60
CA LEU A 85 1.13 -2.76 -4.61
C LEU A 85 1.43 -2.06 -3.28
N ASN A 86 1.03 -2.65 -2.15
CA ASN A 86 1.31 -2.08 -0.84
C ASN A 86 2.81 -2.12 -0.51
N GLY A 87 3.52 -3.18 -0.91
CA GLY A 87 4.97 -3.28 -0.74
C GLY A 87 5.72 -2.14 -1.42
N LEU A 88 5.45 -1.88 -2.72
CA LEU A 88 6.11 -0.76 -3.41
C LEU A 88 5.67 0.60 -2.86
N PHE A 89 4.38 0.76 -2.54
CA PHE A 89 3.86 2.00 -1.97
C PHE A 89 4.46 2.33 -0.59
N LEU A 90 4.72 1.31 0.23
CA LEU A 90 5.44 1.45 1.49
C LEU A 90 6.83 2.11 1.28
N HIS A 91 7.56 1.70 0.24
CA HIS A 91 8.86 2.28 -0.09
C HIS A 91 8.75 3.73 -0.56
N LEU A 92 7.70 4.07 -1.32
CA LEU A 92 7.41 5.46 -1.69
C LEU A 92 7.15 6.31 -0.45
N LEU A 93 6.29 5.85 0.46
CA LEU A 93 5.99 6.56 1.70
C LEU A 93 7.24 6.79 2.56
N ARG A 94 8.13 5.81 2.66
CA ARG A 94 9.41 5.95 3.35
C ARG A 94 10.31 6.99 2.69
N ALA A 95 10.34 7.05 1.36
CA ALA A 95 11.09 8.08 0.63
C ALA A 95 10.56 9.49 0.87
N PHE A 96 9.27 9.64 1.18
CA PHE A 96 8.64 10.90 1.62
C PHE A 96 8.88 11.23 3.10
N GLY A 97 9.48 10.32 3.87
CA GLY A 97 9.74 10.50 5.29
C GLY A 97 8.59 10.10 6.21
N PHE A 98 7.59 9.39 5.71
CA PHE A 98 6.53 8.84 6.57
C PHE A 98 7.07 7.74 7.48
N SER A 99 6.65 7.77 8.74
CA SER A 99 6.81 6.63 9.66
C SER A 99 5.74 5.59 9.37
N CYS A 100 6.09 4.52 8.68
CA CYS A 100 5.14 3.53 8.20
C CYS A 100 5.65 2.09 8.32
N THR A 101 4.72 1.15 8.50
CA THR A 101 5.00 -0.29 8.61
C THR A 101 3.96 -1.11 7.87
N ALA A 102 4.39 -2.17 7.18
CA ALA A 102 3.49 -3.17 6.63
C ALA A 102 2.90 -4.04 7.75
N ARG A 103 1.66 -4.48 7.56
CA ARG A 103 0.95 -5.44 8.41
C ARG A 103 0.26 -6.48 7.55
N GLN A 104 0.30 -7.72 8.00
CA GLN A 104 -0.52 -8.77 7.40
C GLN A 104 -1.94 -8.70 7.97
N ALA A 105 -2.91 -8.91 7.09
CA ALA A 105 -4.33 -8.90 7.39
C ALA A 105 -5.01 -10.18 6.90
N ARG A 106 -6.14 -10.51 7.51
CA ARG A 106 -7.05 -11.58 7.09
C ARG A 106 -8.30 -10.95 6.51
N ILE A 107 -8.87 -11.57 5.50
CA ILE A 107 -10.17 -11.19 4.97
C ILE A 107 -11.23 -12.02 5.67
N ILE A 108 -12.22 -11.35 6.25
CA ILE A 108 -13.38 -11.97 6.89
C ILE A 108 -14.60 -11.65 6.04
N LYS A 109 -15.32 -12.68 5.62
CA LYS A 109 -16.59 -12.53 4.88
C LYS A 109 -17.62 -13.52 5.42
N GLY A 110 -18.52 -13.04 6.27
CA GLY A 110 -19.40 -13.90 7.03
C GLY A 110 -18.60 -14.83 7.94
N GLU A 111 -18.80 -16.15 7.80
CA GLU A 111 -18.05 -17.18 8.54
C GLU A 111 -16.69 -17.52 7.92
N PHE A 112 -16.41 -17.01 6.72
CA PHE A 112 -15.14 -17.25 6.04
C PHE A 112 -14.04 -16.36 6.62
N LEU A 113 -12.98 -16.99 7.12
CA LEU A 113 -11.74 -16.35 7.56
C LEU A 113 -10.58 -16.80 6.67
N SER A 114 -9.99 -15.88 5.91
CA SER A 114 -8.81 -16.22 5.12
C SER A 114 -7.58 -16.47 6.00
N PRO A 115 -6.55 -17.19 5.51
CA PRO A 115 -5.21 -17.08 6.08
C PRO A 115 -4.72 -15.63 6.01
N PRO A 116 -3.57 -15.27 6.63
CA PRO A 116 -2.94 -13.95 6.46
C PRO A 116 -2.49 -13.75 5.00
N SER A 117 -3.42 -13.35 4.14
CA SER A 117 -3.27 -13.31 2.68
C SER A 117 -3.37 -11.90 2.10
N HIS A 118 -3.42 -10.90 2.94
CA HIS A 118 -3.48 -9.49 2.53
C HIS A 118 -2.42 -8.68 3.26
N GLU A 119 -1.84 -7.68 2.59
CA GLU A 119 -0.93 -6.72 3.18
C GLU A 119 -1.58 -5.34 3.21
N VAL A 120 -1.42 -4.64 4.33
CA VAL A 120 -1.85 -3.25 4.53
C VAL A 120 -0.71 -2.43 5.12
N ILE A 121 -0.82 -1.11 5.07
CA ILE A 121 0.18 -0.20 5.64
C ILE A 121 -0.44 0.56 6.82
N VAL A 122 0.28 0.64 7.91
CA VAL A 122 -0.03 1.54 9.03
C VAL A 122 0.95 2.70 9.01
N VAL A 123 0.44 3.92 8.90
CA VAL A 123 1.22 5.16 8.86
C VAL A 123 1.00 5.94 10.15
N LYS A 124 2.08 6.43 10.77
CA LYS A 124 2.01 7.27 11.97
C LYS A 124 2.21 8.73 11.62
N ILE A 125 1.23 9.57 11.95
CA ILE A 125 1.26 11.03 11.76
C ILE A 125 0.69 11.67 13.03
N ASP A 126 1.38 12.61 13.63
CA ASP A 126 0.94 13.40 14.80
C ASP A 126 0.40 12.53 15.95
N GLY A 127 1.09 11.42 16.24
CA GLY A 127 0.70 10.47 17.29
C GLY A 127 -0.47 9.56 16.94
N LYS A 128 -1.09 9.72 15.77
CA LYS A 128 -2.19 8.89 15.26
C LYS A 128 -1.68 7.78 14.37
N SER A 129 -2.40 6.66 14.39
CA SER A 129 -2.18 5.53 13.46
C SER A 129 -3.24 5.58 12.36
N LEU A 130 -2.81 5.63 11.11
CA LEU A 130 -3.67 5.69 9.95
C LEU A 130 -3.58 4.39 9.16
N PHE A 131 -4.73 3.84 8.79
CA PHE A 131 -4.85 2.73 7.86
C PHE A 131 -4.69 3.24 6.43
N CYS A 132 -3.84 2.59 5.69
CA CYS A 132 -3.54 2.88 4.29
C CYS A 132 -3.45 1.56 3.52
N ASP A 133 -4.21 1.45 2.43
CA ASP A 133 -4.22 0.26 1.59
C ASP A 133 -4.49 0.68 0.14
N VAL A 134 -3.57 0.41 -0.76
CA VAL A 134 -3.68 0.69 -2.20
C VAL A 134 -3.74 -0.58 -3.03
N GLY A 135 -3.78 -1.74 -2.39
CA GLY A 135 -3.63 -3.04 -3.02
C GLY A 135 -4.75 -4.05 -2.79
N PHE A 136 -5.92 -3.67 -2.25
CA PHE A 136 -6.96 -4.64 -1.95
C PHE A 136 -7.68 -5.21 -3.18
N GLY A 137 -7.76 -4.43 -4.27
CA GLY A 137 -8.48 -4.84 -5.48
C GLY A 137 -10.01 -4.86 -5.35
N GLY A 138 -10.54 -4.31 -4.26
CA GLY A 138 -11.96 -4.22 -3.94
C GLY A 138 -12.30 -2.92 -3.19
N PRO A 139 -13.47 -2.85 -2.54
CA PRO A 139 -13.86 -1.66 -1.77
C PRO A 139 -12.92 -1.44 -0.57
N VAL A 140 -12.16 -0.37 -0.60
CA VAL A 140 -11.23 0.07 0.44
C VAL A 140 -11.31 1.60 0.56
N PRO A 141 -10.96 2.21 1.71
CA PRO A 141 -10.91 3.65 1.80
C PRO A 141 -9.88 4.23 0.80
N PRO A 142 -10.28 5.12 -0.12
CA PRO A 142 -9.35 5.74 -1.07
C PRO A 142 -8.46 6.81 -0.43
N SER A 143 -8.72 7.13 0.84
CA SER A 143 -7.95 8.06 1.66
C SER A 143 -7.65 7.40 3.02
N PRO A 144 -6.59 7.86 3.72
CA PRO A 144 -6.21 7.25 4.99
C PRO A 144 -7.29 7.48 6.06
N VAL A 145 -7.67 6.41 6.77
CA VAL A 145 -8.61 6.47 7.90
C VAL A 145 -7.88 6.20 9.20
N GLU A 146 -8.25 6.90 10.27
CA GLU A 146 -7.61 6.74 11.57
C GLU A 146 -8.02 5.40 12.20
N ILE A 147 -7.07 4.66 12.76
CA ILE A 147 -7.33 3.39 13.46
C ILE A 147 -7.81 3.73 14.87
N ILE A 148 -9.10 3.99 14.99
CA ILE A 148 -9.81 4.22 16.25
C ILE A 148 -10.99 3.26 16.29
N CYS A 149 -11.08 2.43 17.36
CA CYS A 149 -12.20 1.52 17.54
C CYS A 149 -13.50 2.28 17.79
N ASP A 150 -14.60 1.70 17.32
CA ASP A 150 -15.98 2.14 17.54
C ASP A 150 -16.28 3.57 17.08
N SER A 151 -15.47 4.10 16.18
CA SER A 151 -15.66 5.41 15.55
C SER A 151 -15.93 5.26 14.05
N VAL A 152 -17.12 5.72 13.62
CA VAL A 152 -17.46 5.72 12.19
C VAL A 152 -16.75 6.89 11.51
N GLN A 153 -16.00 6.60 10.47
CA GLN A 153 -15.31 7.57 9.63
C GLN A 153 -15.85 7.49 8.21
N GLU A 154 -15.89 8.61 7.52
CA GLU A 154 -16.31 8.68 6.13
C GLU A 154 -15.11 8.92 5.22
N SER A 155 -15.06 8.18 4.12
CA SER A 155 -14.09 8.38 3.05
C SER A 155 -14.77 8.07 1.71
N ASP A 156 -14.81 9.06 0.82
CA ASP A 156 -15.43 8.97 -0.51
C ASP A 156 -16.90 8.49 -0.49
N GLY A 157 -17.71 9.07 0.41
CA GLY A 157 -19.12 8.74 0.57
C GLY A 157 -19.41 7.34 1.16
N ARG A 158 -18.38 6.64 1.61
CA ARG A 158 -18.49 5.33 2.29
C ARG A 158 -18.11 5.45 3.74
N ARG A 159 -18.75 4.65 4.57
CA ARG A 159 -18.50 4.62 6.01
C ARG A 159 -17.62 3.43 6.37
N TYR A 160 -16.61 3.69 7.20
CA TYR A 160 -15.66 2.73 7.71
C TYR A 160 -15.62 2.81 9.23
N MET A 161 -15.43 1.69 9.88
CA MET A 161 -15.29 1.60 11.32
C MET A 161 -14.29 0.49 11.66
N PHE A 162 -13.38 0.77 12.58
CA PHE A 162 -12.59 -0.26 13.23
C PHE A 162 -13.33 -0.71 14.49
N SER A 163 -13.38 -2.00 14.71
CA SER A 163 -13.86 -2.59 15.96
C SER A 163 -12.76 -3.44 16.56
N ASP A 164 -12.75 -3.53 17.89
CA ASP A 164 -11.94 -4.52 18.57
C ASP A 164 -12.58 -5.89 18.30
N GLY A 165 -11.91 -6.70 17.48
CA GLY A 165 -12.46 -7.98 17.00
C GLY A 165 -12.57 -9.05 18.10
N GLY A 166 -12.07 -8.77 19.32
CA GLY A 166 -11.86 -9.80 20.33
C GLY A 166 -10.86 -10.87 19.87
N GLU A 167 -10.41 -11.72 20.78
CA GLU A 167 -9.67 -12.95 20.47
C GLU A 167 -10.57 -14.03 19.84
#